data_e1966d350e466e58a06baf50b239e6f1
#
_entry.id   e1966d350e466e58a06baf50b239e6f1
#
_cell.length_a   1.000
_cell.length_b   1.000
_cell.length_c   1.000
_cell.angle_alpha   90.00
_cell.angle_beta   90.00
_cell.angle_gamma   90.00
#
_symmetry.space_group_name_H-M   'P 1'
#
loop_
_entity.id
_entity.type
_entity.pdbx_description
1 polymer ?
#
loop_
_entity_poly.entity_id
_entity_poly.type
_entity_poly.pdbx_seq_one_letter_code
_entity_poly.pdbx_strand_id
1 'polypeptide(L)'
;MKVFIINLERSLDRKEHMKKQIQKLFEKNPSLKNKLEFIFFKAIDAKNKEHLEFKDHFPWWGSWVLGRELSDGEKACFASHYKLWQECVKLDEPIIILEDDVEFSDEFLNNGVEYIDELLKSKYEYIRLCYLFDKRLYFLSESGYYLSFEKLAGTQGYVLQVSAAVKFLKYAKNWIYAVDDYMDMFYKHNVLNIVKKPLLLKHDCRIESSISQAGRLFLKAKFYRKIIREIFRLARNILKLSCAFYIKKKLDIN
;
A
#
# COMPACT_ATOMS: atom_id res chain seq x y z
N MET A 1 7.30 2.12 -17.83
CA MET A 1 6.73 2.38 -16.48
C MET A 1 7.81 2.13 -15.45
N LYS A 2 7.97 3.05 -14.48
CA LYS A 2 8.91 2.88 -13.37
C LYS A 2 8.32 1.99 -12.29
N VAL A 3 9.17 1.09 -11.76
CA VAL A 3 8.85 0.18 -10.66
C VAL A 3 9.80 0.49 -9.51
N PHE A 4 9.30 1.15 -8.49
CA PHE A 4 10.08 1.49 -7.30
C PHE A 4 10.01 0.37 -6.28
N ILE A 5 11.17 -0.10 -5.81
CA ILE A 5 11.29 -1.10 -4.76
C ILE A 5 11.78 -0.41 -3.50
N ILE A 6 10.91 -0.33 -2.49
CA ILE A 6 11.26 0.23 -1.17
C ILE A 6 12.19 -0.74 -0.46
N ASN A 7 13.45 -0.34 -0.26
CA ASN A 7 14.45 -1.17 0.38
C ASN A 7 15.30 -0.35 1.35
N LEU A 8 15.51 -0.88 2.55
CA LEU A 8 16.44 -0.30 3.52
C LEU A 8 17.88 -0.54 3.06
N GLU A 9 18.72 0.48 3.05
CA GLU A 9 20.13 0.36 2.59
C GLU A 9 20.89 -0.76 3.30
N ARG A 10 20.57 -1.04 4.57
CA ARG A 10 21.19 -2.13 5.34
C ARG A 10 20.66 -3.54 5.00
N SER A 11 19.52 -3.65 4.30
CA SER A 11 18.90 -4.94 3.95
C SER A 11 19.40 -5.43 2.60
N LEU A 12 20.70 -5.77 2.54
CA LEU A 12 21.37 -6.20 1.30
C LEU A 12 20.85 -7.56 0.81
N ASP A 13 20.52 -8.45 1.71
CA ASP A 13 19.94 -9.77 1.45
C ASP A 13 18.60 -9.64 0.70
N ARG A 14 17.71 -8.75 1.15
CA ARG A 14 16.42 -8.46 0.49
C ARG A 14 16.62 -7.82 -0.87
N LYS A 15 17.60 -6.90 -0.98
CA LYS A 15 17.95 -6.30 -2.26
C LYS A 15 18.39 -7.36 -3.27
N GLU A 16 19.24 -8.31 -2.87
CA GLU A 16 19.68 -9.42 -3.73
C GLU A 16 18.54 -10.39 -4.05
N HIS A 17 17.63 -10.64 -3.09
CA HIS A 17 16.40 -11.39 -3.33
C HIS A 17 15.59 -10.76 -4.47
N MET A 18 15.30 -9.45 -4.39
CA MET A 18 14.54 -8.75 -5.42
C MET A 18 15.25 -8.72 -6.78
N LYS A 19 16.58 -8.57 -6.82
CA LYS A 19 17.34 -8.67 -8.07
C LYS A 19 17.15 -10.02 -8.75
N LYS A 20 17.18 -11.12 -7.98
CA LYS A 20 16.92 -12.47 -8.52
C LYS A 20 15.49 -12.62 -9.07
N GLN A 21 14.49 -12.03 -8.40
CA GLN A 21 13.11 -12.02 -8.88
C GLN A 21 12.99 -11.25 -10.21
N ILE A 22 13.61 -10.07 -10.31
CA ILE A 22 13.64 -9.26 -11.53
C ILE A 22 14.34 -10.00 -12.67
N GLN A 23 15.48 -10.64 -12.39
CA GLN A 23 16.21 -11.44 -13.36
C GLN A 23 15.32 -12.57 -13.93
N LYS A 24 14.66 -13.35 -13.05
CA LYS A 24 13.72 -14.41 -13.46
C LYS A 24 12.58 -13.88 -14.32
N LEU A 25 12.02 -12.70 -13.97
CA LEU A 25 10.96 -12.08 -14.75
C LEU A 25 11.43 -11.73 -16.16
N PHE A 26 12.62 -11.14 -16.29
CA PHE A 26 13.19 -10.75 -17.57
C PHE A 26 13.69 -11.93 -18.42
N GLU A 27 14.14 -13.01 -17.79
CA GLU A 27 14.47 -14.26 -18.48
C GLU A 27 13.26 -14.88 -19.14
N LYS A 28 12.12 -14.91 -18.44
CA LYS A 28 10.86 -15.44 -18.98
C LYS A 28 10.13 -14.45 -19.90
N ASN A 29 10.32 -13.16 -19.72
CA ASN A 29 9.64 -12.08 -20.44
C ASN A 29 10.64 -11.02 -20.94
N PRO A 30 11.50 -11.31 -21.95
CA PRO A 30 12.58 -10.39 -22.37
C PRO A 30 12.09 -9.01 -22.82
N SER A 31 10.90 -8.91 -23.40
CA SER A 31 10.32 -7.64 -23.86
C SER A 31 9.97 -6.67 -22.72
N LEU A 32 9.82 -7.16 -21.49
CA LEU A 32 9.60 -6.31 -20.33
C LEU A 32 10.78 -5.40 -19.99
N LYS A 33 12.00 -5.74 -20.43
CA LYS A 33 13.19 -4.85 -20.29
C LYS A 33 12.98 -3.48 -20.91
N ASN A 34 12.19 -3.40 -21.96
CA ASN A 34 11.86 -2.14 -22.63
C ASN A 34 10.62 -1.44 -22.06
N LYS A 35 9.84 -2.13 -21.23
CA LYS A 35 8.59 -1.61 -20.65
C LYS A 35 8.72 -1.21 -19.19
N LEU A 36 9.59 -1.88 -18.43
CA LEU A 36 9.76 -1.70 -16.99
C LEU A 36 11.17 -1.24 -16.65
N GLU A 37 11.26 -0.21 -15.82
CA GLU A 37 12.48 0.27 -15.21
C GLU A 37 12.41 0.04 -13.70
N PHE A 38 13.21 -0.89 -13.16
CA PHE A 38 13.26 -1.19 -11.73
C PHE A 38 14.26 -0.28 -11.01
N ILE A 39 13.79 0.44 -10.01
CA ILE A 39 14.55 1.42 -9.24
C ILE A 39 14.47 1.06 -7.76
N PHE A 40 15.61 0.78 -7.13
CA PHE A 40 15.67 0.62 -5.68
C PHE A 40 15.57 1.99 -5.02
N PHE A 41 14.44 2.23 -4.35
CA PHE A 41 14.18 3.44 -3.59
C PHE A 41 14.69 3.26 -2.16
N LYS A 42 15.54 4.19 -1.70
CA LYS A 42 16.01 4.19 -0.31
C LYS A 42 14.84 4.42 0.64
N ALA A 43 14.47 3.38 1.38
CA ALA A 43 13.45 3.46 2.41
C ALA A 43 13.88 4.41 3.54
N ILE A 44 12.92 5.10 4.14
CA ILE A 44 13.13 5.88 5.36
C ILE A 44 13.44 4.92 6.51
N ASP A 45 14.60 5.12 7.15
CA ASP A 45 15.05 4.22 8.21
C ASP A 45 14.69 4.71 9.62
N ALA A 46 13.82 3.94 10.29
CA ALA A 46 13.44 4.22 11.67
C ALA A 46 14.61 4.15 12.66
N LYS A 47 15.60 3.24 12.42
CA LYS A 47 16.78 3.12 13.28
C LYS A 47 17.65 4.37 13.24
N ASN A 48 17.75 5.01 12.07
CA ASN A 48 18.47 6.28 11.88
C ASN A 48 17.61 7.50 12.22
N LYS A 49 16.39 7.30 12.72
CA LYS A 49 15.44 8.36 13.06
C LYS A 49 15.05 9.28 11.89
N GLU A 50 15.24 8.83 10.65
CA GLU A 50 14.92 9.60 9.43
C GLU A 50 13.44 9.98 9.34
N HIS A 51 12.54 9.19 9.96
CA HIS A 51 11.11 9.49 10.06
C HIS A 51 10.79 10.79 10.82
N LEU A 52 11.73 11.32 11.62
CA LEU A 52 11.54 12.57 12.37
C LEU A 52 11.51 13.81 11.45
N GLU A 53 11.99 13.71 10.22
CA GLU A 53 11.81 14.76 9.19
C GLU A 53 10.32 15.02 8.92
N PHE A 54 9.46 14.05 9.21
CA PHE A 54 8.01 14.11 8.99
C PHE A 54 7.21 14.34 10.27
N LYS A 55 7.86 14.81 11.35
CA LYS A 55 7.23 14.98 12.68
C LYS A 55 5.93 15.80 12.65
N ASP A 56 5.83 16.78 11.74
CA ASP A 56 4.67 17.65 11.62
C ASP A 56 3.41 16.91 11.10
N HIS A 57 3.60 15.71 10.54
CA HIS A 57 2.49 14.83 10.15
C HIS A 57 1.98 13.95 11.31
N PHE A 58 2.66 13.91 12.49
CA PHE A 58 2.28 13.10 13.64
C PHE A 58 1.57 13.93 14.72
N PRO A 59 0.26 14.13 14.65
CA PRO A 59 -0.45 14.96 15.60
C PRO A 59 -0.45 14.27 16.97
N TRP A 60 -0.20 15.05 18.04
CA TRP A 60 -0.19 14.55 19.41
C TRP A 60 -1.49 13.86 19.84
N TRP A 61 -2.62 14.28 19.27
CA TRP A 61 -3.94 13.69 19.52
C TRP A 61 -4.18 12.38 18.74
N GLY A 62 -3.34 12.06 17.76
CA GLY A 62 -3.47 10.85 16.92
C GLY A 62 -3.51 9.57 17.74
N SER A 63 -2.72 9.50 18.82
CA SER A 63 -2.71 8.36 19.73
C SER A 63 -4.05 8.14 20.47
N TRP A 64 -4.86 9.18 20.62
CA TRP A 64 -6.19 9.08 21.24
C TRP A 64 -7.19 8.43 20.27
N VAL A 65 -7.12 8.78 19.00
CA VAL A 65 -7.96 8.23 17.94
C VAL A 65 -7.60 6.77 17.63
N LEU A 66 -6.30 6.48 17.53
CA LEU A 66 -5.80 5.13 17.25
C LEU A 66 -5.87 4.22 18.50
N GLY A 67 -5.81 4.80 19.71
CA GLY A 67 -5.71 4.08 20.97
C GLY A 67 -4.29 3.64 21.34
N ARG A 68 -3.30 3.93 20.50
CA ARG A 68 -1.86 3.72 20.69
C ARG A 68 -1.06 4.74 19.88
N GLU A 69 0.22 4.81 20.12
CA GLU A 69 1.12 5.54 19.22
C GLU A 69 1.51 4.65 18.03
N LEU A 70 1.81 5.28 16.90
CA LEU A 70 2.48 4.60 15.80
C LEU A 70 3.93 4.31 16.22
N SER A 71 4.39 3.09 15.95
CA SER A 71 5.81 2.77 16.10
C SER A 71 6.66 3.55 15.10
N ASP A 72 7.93 3.73 15.40
CA ASP A 72 8.85 4.44 14.50
C ASP A 72 8.97 3.72 13.14
N GLY A 73 8.87 2.38 13.13
CA GLY A 73 8.79 1.60 11.90
C GLY A 73 7.54 1.89 11.07
N GLU A 74 6.36 2.02 11.71
CA GLU A 74 5.12 2.39 11.01
C GLU A 74 5.19 3.82 10.44
N LYS A 75 5.81 4.75 11.18
CA LYS A 75 6.04 6.13 10.72
C LYS A 75 7.00 6.15 9.52
N ALA A 76 8.10 5.40 9.59
CA ALA A 76 9.10 5.32 8.53
C ALA A 76 8.53 4.65 7.26
N CYS A 77 7.72 3.60 7.42
CA CYS A 77 7.02 2.96 6.31
C CYS A 77 6.07 3.96 5.63
N PHE A 78 5.25 4.69 6.40
CA PHE A 78 4.38 5.73 5.85
C PHE A 78 5.18 6.78 5.08
N ALA A 79 6.30 7.27 5.65
CA ALA A 79 7.15 8.27 5.03
C ALA A 79 7.74 7.79 3.70
N SER A 80 8.13 6.51 3.60
CA SER A 80 8.65 5.92 2.37
C SER A 80 7.59 5.93 1.24
N HIS A 81 6.37 5.47 1.54
CA HIS A 81 5.26 5.51 0.58
C HIS A 81 4.86 6.94 0.23
N TYR A 82 4.81 7.84 1.22
CA TYR A 82 4.48 9.25 1.01
C TYR A 82 5.45 9.93 0.03
N LYS A 83 6.76 9.70 0.16
CA LYS A 83 7.78 10.18 -0.80
C LYS A 83 7.55 9.62 -2.20
N LEU A 84 7.18 8.35 -2.33
CA LEU A 84 6.89 7.76 -3.64
C LEU A 84 5.59 8.28 -4.26
N TRP A 85 4.58 8.64 -3.46
CA TRP A 85 3.40 9.34 -3.99
C TRP A 85 3.77 10.73 -4.50
N GLN A 86 4.67 11.45 -3.81
CA GLN A 86 5.21 12.72 -4.30
C GLN A 86 6.00 12.54 -5.60
N GLU A 87 6.81 11.48 -5.69
CA GLU A 87 7.57 11.18 -6.91
C GLU A 87 6.64 10.81 -8.07
N CYS A 88 5.56 10.06 -7.84
CA CYS A 88 4.54 9.77 -8.86
C CYS A 88 3.93 11.06 -9.45
N VAL A 89 3.59 12.02 -8.58
CA VAL A 89 3.07 13.34 -9.03
C VAL A 89 4.12 14.14 -9.79
N LYS A 90 5.37 14.13 -9.33
CA LYS A 90 6.48 14.85 -9.96
C LYS A 90 6.81 14.29 -11.35
N LEU A 91 6.76 12.96 -11.50
CA LEU A 91 7.00 12.27 -12.78
C LEU A 91 5.85 12.47 -13.76
N ASP A 92 4.66 12.79 -13.27
CA ASP A 92 3.41 12.89 -14.03
C ASP A 92 3.12 11.60 -14.84
N GLU A 93 3.47 10.46 -14.30
CA GLU A 93 3.27 9.14 -14.91
C GLU A 93 2.89 8.07 -13.88
N PRO A 94 2.15 7.03 -14.28
CA PRO A 94 1.84 5.91 -13.39
C PRO A 94 3.12 5.18 -12.99
N ILE A 95 3.16 4.72 -11.74
CA ILE A 95 4.25 3.93 -11.19
C ILE A 95 3.76 2.63 -10.55
N ILE A 96 4.65 1.66 -10.43
CA ILE A 96 4.47 0.51 -9.56
C ILE A 96 5.35 0.72 -8.32
N ILE A 97 4.79 0.46 -7.15
CA ILE A 97 5.52 0.47 -5.87
C ILE A 97 5.50 -0.95 -5.32
N LEU A 98 6.69 -1.46 -4.97
CA LEU A 98 6.90 -2.77 -4.35
C LEU A 98 7.66 -2.61 -3.03
N GLU A 99 7.39 -3.45 -2.05
CA GLU A 99 8.28 -3.66 -0.90
C GLU A 99 9.30 -4.76 -1.23
N ASP A 100 10.37 -4.84 -0.46
CA ASP A 100 11.51 -5.76 -0.71
C ASP A 100 11.31 -7.17 -0.14
N ASP A 101 10.11 -7.46 0.38
CA ASP A 101 9.71 -8.75 0.96
C ASP A 101 8.62 -9.48 0.15
N VAL A 102 8.55 -9.20 -1.15
CA VAL A 102 7.60 -9.85 -2.06
C VAL A 102 8.26 -10.91 -2.92
N GLU A 103 7.47 -11.92 -3.31
CA GLU A 103 7.79 -12.86 -4.40
C GLU A 103 6.87 -12.60 -5.59
N PHE A 104 7.44 -12.63 -6.80
CA PHE A 104 6.62 -12.64 -8.02
C PHE A 104 5.93 -13.99 -8.13
N SER A 105 4.61 -13.98 -8.35
CA SER A 105 3.85 -15.22 -8.52
C SER A 105 4.27 -15.94 -9.81
N ASP A 106 4.09 -17.25 -9.85
CA ASP A 106 4.35 -18.04 -11.08
C ASP A 106 3.53 -17.54 -12.25
N GLU A 107 2.31 -17.10 -11.97
CA GLU A 107 1.41 -16.49 -12.95
C GLU A 107 2.01 -15.22 -13.55
N PHE A 108 2.52 -14.32 -12.71
CA PHE A 108 3.19 -13.09 -13.18
C PHE A 108 4.51 -13.41 -13.91
N LEU A 109 5.29 -14.38 -13.43
CA LEU A 109 6.53 -14.79 -14.09
C LEU A 109 6.28 -15.38 -15.48
N ASN A 110 5.17 -16.10 -15.69
CA ASN A 110 4.88 -16.75 -16.96
C ASN A 110 4.19 -15.83 -17.98
N ASN A 111 3.32 -14.93 -17.51
CA ASN A 111 2.46 -14.06 -18.35
C ASN A 111 2.72 -12.56 -18.11
N GLY A 112 3.93 -12.20 -17.71
CA GLY A 112 4.26 -10.84 -17.26
C GLY A 112 3.99 -9.74 -18.28
N VAL A 113 4.21 -10.01 -19.58
CA VAL A 113 3.97 -9.03 -20.65
C VAL A 113 2.49 -8.67 -20.73
N GLU A 114 1.61 -9.68 -20.71
CA GLU A 114 0.17 -9.51 -20.79
C GLU A 114 -0.36 -8.71 -19.60
N TYR A 115 0.06 -9.07 -18.37
CA TYR A 115 -0.34 -8.35 -17.16
C TYR A 115 0.13 -6.91 -17.14
N ILE A 116 1.37 -6.63 -17.56
CA ILE A 116 1.86 -5.25 -17.60
C ILE A 116 1.11 -4.43 -18.65
N ASP A 117 0.83 -4.98 -19.82
CA ASP A 117 0.07 -4.30 -20.87
C ASP A 117 -1.38 -4.02 -20.42
N GLU A 118 -1.97 -4.93 -19.67
CA GLU A 118 -3.29 -4.76 -19.07
C GLU A 118 -3.29 -3.68 -17.98
N LEU A 119 -2.32 -3.70 -17.07
CA LEU A 119 -2.19 -2.70 -16.01
C LEU A 119 -1.97 -1.30 -16.57
N LEU A 120 -1.16 -1.16 -17.64
CA LEU A 120 -0.92 0.11 -18.33
C LEU A 120 -2.18 0.70 -18.98
N LYS A 121 -3.08 -0.15 -19.46
CA LYS A 121 -4.35 0.25 -20.09
C LYS A 121 -5.49 0.42 -19.09
N SER A 122 -5.25 0.08 -17.83
CA SER A 122 -6.29 0.08 -16.82
C SER A 122 -6.81 1.49 -16.52
N LYS A 123 -8.14 1.61 -16.40
CA LYS A 123 -8.81 2.84 -15.98
C LYS A 123 -8.76 3.08 -14.46
N TYR A 124 -8.30 2.09 -13.68
CA TYR A 124 -8.30 2.17 -12.22
C TYR A 124 -7.07 2.93 -11.73
N GLU A 125 -7.29 3.90 -10.86
CA GLU A 125 -6.25 4.81 -10.38
C GLU A 125 -5.34 4.21 -9.29
N TYR A 126 -5.77 3.13 -8.63
CA TYR A 126 -5.01 2.38 -7.63
C TYR A 126 -5.37 0.90 -7.71
N ILE A 127 -4.37 0.04 -7.91
CA ILE A 127 -4.56 -1.40 -8.08
C ILE A 127 -3.58 -2.15 -7.18
N ARG A 128 -4.10 -2.93 -6.24
CA ARG A 128 -3.30 -3.84 -5.43
C ARG A 128 -2.91 -5.08 -6.22
N LEU A 129 -1.65 -5.45 -6.16
CA LEU A 129 -1.10 -6.66 -6.78
C LEU A 129 -1.02 -7.84 -5.79
N CYS A 130 -1.15 -7.54 -4.48
CA CYS A 130 -1.35 -8.49 -3.38
C CYS A 130 -2.07 -7.83 -2.19
N TYR A 131 -2.45 -8.64 -1.21
CA TYR A 131 -3.05 -8.21 0.05
C TYR A 131 -2.82 -9.27 1.13
N LEU A 132 -2.97 -8.89 2.41
CA LEU A 132 -2.70 -9.78 3.55
C LEU A 132 -3.95 -10.48 4.08
N PHE A 133 -5.12 -9.83 4.03
CA PHE A 133 -6.35 -10.38 4.59
C PHE A 133 -7.33 -10.74 3.50
N ASP A 134 -7.68 -12.01 3.41
CA ASP A 134 -8.74 -12.46 2.50
C ASP A 134 -10.10 -11.94 3.00
N LYS A 135 -10.72 -11.11 2.17
CA LYS A 135 -11.95 -10.39 2.46
C LYS A 135 -12.89 -10.45 1.26
N ARG A 136 -14.14 -10.01 1.47
CA ARG A 136 -15.13 -9.96 0.40
C ARG A 136 -14.65 -9.04 -0.73
N LEU A 137 -14.63 -9.61 -1.93
CA LEU A 137 -14.30 -8.92 -3.16
C LEU A 137 -15.54 -8.91 -4.08
N TYR A 138 -15.76 -7.77 -4.72
CA TYR A 138 -16.83 -7.57 -5.68
C TYR A 138 -16.24 -7.53 -7.07
N PHE A 139 -16.74 -8.37 -7.96
CA PHE A 139 -16.30 -8.45 -9.35
C PHE A 139 -16.59 -7.14 -10.08
N LEU A 140 -15.64 -6.67 -10.90
CA LEU A 140 -15.76 -5.44 -11.67
C LEU A 140 -15.61 -5.67 -13.19
N SER A 141 -14.77 -6.60 -13.61
CA SER A 141 -14.52 -6.86 -15.03
C SER A 141 -13.92 -8.23 -15.28
N GLU A 142 -14.13 -8.75 -16.49
CA GLU A 142 -13.57 -10.02 -16.98
C GLU A 142 -12.04 -10.05 -16.95
N SER A 143 -11.38 -8.89 -16.99
CA SER A 143 -9.93 -8.78 -16.83
C SER A 143 -9.45 -9.02 -15.38
N GLY A 144 -10.28 -9.60 -14.51
CA GLY A 144 -9.89 -10.00 -13.16
C GLY A 144 -9.67 -8.84 -12.18
N TYR A 145 -10.41 -7.75 -12.34
CA TYR A 145 -10.42 -6.65 -11.37
C TYR A 145 -11.59 -6.79 -10.40
N TYR A 146 -11.28 -6.60 -9.11
CA TYR A 146 -12.23 -6.70 -8.02
C TYR A 146 -12.13 -5.48 -7.12
N LEU A 147 -13.25 -5.07 -6.52
CA LEU A 147 -13.33 -4.00 -5.54
C LEU A 147 -13.50 -4.57 -4.15
N SER A 148 -12.79 -4.01 -3.16
CA SER A 148 -13.05 -4.28 -1.75
C SER A 148 -13.43 -3.02 -1.00
N PHE A 149 -14.42 -3.17 -0.11
CA PHE A 149 -14.80 -2.16 0.88
C PHE A 149 -14.26 -2.52 2.26
N GLU A 150 -13.52 -3.60 2.39
CA GLU A 150 -12.97 -4.09 3.64
C GLU A 150 -11.48 -3.79 3.77
N LYS A 151 -10.95 -3.98 4.98
CA LYS A 151 -9.52 -3.85 5.22
C LYS A 151 -8.79 -5.04 4.61
N LEU A 152 -8.03 -4.79 3.57
CA LEU A 152 -7.17 -5.77 2.90
C LEU A 152 -5.78 -5.82 3.53
N ALA A 153 -5.34 -4.69 4.08
CA ALA A 153 -3.99 -4.45 4.62
C ALA A 153 -2.87 -4.77 3.61
N GLY A 154 -1.63 -4.49 4.04
CA GLY A 154 -0.45 -4.69 3.23
C GLY A 154 -0.23 -3.61 2.17
N THR A 155 1.03 -3.28 1.99
CA THR A 155 1.51 -2.28 1.03
C THR A 155 2.56 -2.88 0.09
N GLN A 156 2.65 -4.21 0.09
CA GLN A 156 3.73 -4.98 -0.55
C GLN A 156 3.84 -4.72 -2.05
N GLY A 157 2.72 -4.41 -2.73
CA GLY A 157 2.79 -4.09 -4.14
C GLY A 157 1.49 -3.54 -4.72
N TYR A 158 1.61 -2.43 -5.44
CA TYR A 158 0.47 -1.79 -6.08
C TYR A 158 0.88 -0.89 -7.26
N VAL A 159 -0.06 -0.69 -8.17
CA VAL A 159 0.02 0.32 -9.23
C VAL A 159 -0.64 1.60 -8.73
N LEU A 160 -0.02 2.73 -8.99
CA LEU A 160 -0.50 4.04 -8.60
C LEU A 160 -0.52 5.00 -9.79
N GLN A 161 -1.69 5.54 -10.11
CA GLN A 161 -1.85 6.62 -11.07
C GLN A 161 -1.63 7.99 -10.38
N VAL A 162 -1.26 8.99 -11.14
CA VAL A 162 -1.05 10.37 -10.64
C VAL A 162 -2.27 10.89 -9.89
N SER A 163 -3.48 10.63 -10.40
CA SER A 163 -4.74 11.06 -9.76
C SER A 163 -4.92 10.49 -8.35
N ALA A 164 -4.57 9.21 -8.15
CA ALA A 164 -4.61 8.58 -6.82
C ALA A 164 -3.51 9.13 -5.91
N ALA A 165 -2.29 9.34 -6.43
CA ALA A 165 -1.19 9.93 -5.67
C ALA A 165 -1.56 11.33 -5.15
N VAL A 166 -2.15 12.19 -5.99
CA VAL A 166 -2.65 13.52 -5.60
C VAL A 166 -3.70 13.41 -4.47
N LYS A 167 -4.64 12.47 -4.59
CA LYS A 167 -5.67 12.25 -3.56
C LYS A 167 -5.05 11.75 -2.25
N PHE A 168 -4.14 10.79 -2.31
CA PHE A 168 -3.44 10.29 -1.12
C PHE A 168 -2.68 11.43 -0.42
N LEU A 169 -1.89 12.22 -1.14
CA LEU A 169 -1.14 13.35 -0.58
C LEU A 169 -2.07 14.41 0.03
N LYS A 170 -3.16 14.76 -0.66
CA LYS A 170 -4.12 15.76 -0.17
C LYS A 170 -4.70 15.40 1.20
N TYR A 171 -4.99 14.12 1.44
CA TYR A 171 -5.63 13.64 2.66
C TYR A 171 -4.66 13.08 3.70
N ALA A 172 -3.37 12.92 3.35
CA ALA A 172 -2.30 12.48 4.24
C ALA A 172 -1.64 13.63 5.01
N LYS A 173 -2.41 14.63 5.47
CA LYS A 173 -1.88 15.73 6.30
C LYS A 173 -1.51 15.26 7.69
N ASN A 174 -2.32 14.38 8.28
CA ASN A 174 -2.12 13.84 9.62
C ASN A 174 -2.04 12.30 9.53
N TRP A 175 -0.91 11.73 9.92
CA TRP A 175 -0.66 10.30 9.92
C TRP A 175 -1.05 9.70 11.27
N ILE A 176 -2.31 9.33 11.39
CA ILE A 176 -2.88 8.75 12.61
C ILE A 176 -2.81 7.23 12.57
N TYR A 177 -2.88 6.66 11.38
CA TYR A 177 -2.93 5.22 11.13
C TYR A 177 -1.67 4.77 10.38
N ALA A 178 -1.33 3.49 10.45
CA ALA A 178 -0.32 2.90 9.58
C ALA A 178 -0.70 3.11 8.11
N VAL A 179 0.27 3.10 7.21
CA VAL A 179 0.06 3.42 5.79
C VAL A 179 -0.92 2.47 5.11
N ASP A 180 -0.88 1.18 5.44
CA ASP A 180 -1.81 0.16 4.94
C ASP A 180 -3.25 0.43 5.37
N ASP A 181 -3.45 0.79 6.65
CA ASP A 181 -4.74 1.21 7.18
C ASP A 181 -5.23 2.49 6.48
N TYR A 182 -4.33 3.45 6.23
CA TYR A 182 -4.67 4.67 5.54
C TYR A 182 -5.11 4.41 4.10
N MET A 183 -4.37 3.58 3.35
CA MET A 183 -4.70 3.23 1.96
C MET A 183 -6.02 2.46 1.83
N ASP A 184 -6.48 1.79 2.90
CA ASP A 184 -7.80 1.14 2.94
C ASP A 184 -8.97 2.11 3.21
N MET A 185 -8.68 3.41 3.50
CA MET A 185 -9.71 4.40 3.82
C MET A 185 -10.28 5.08 2.57
N PHE A 186 -10.84 4.31 1.62
CA PHE A 186 -11.45 4.84 0.40
C PHE A 186 -12.48 5.95 0.68
N TYR A 187 -13.21 5.85 1.79
CA TYR A 187 -14.19 6.84 2.23
C TYR A 187 -13.57 8.17 2.69
N LYS A 188 -12.24 8.23 2.92
CA LYS A 188 -11.50 9.44 3.29
C LYS A 188 -10.90 10.15 2.09
N HIS A 189 -10.21 9.41 1.23
CA HIS A 189 -9.45 9.96 0.11
C HIS A 189 -10.09 9.70 -1.26
N ASN A 190 -11.22 8.99 -1.31
CA ASN A 190 -11.97 8.67 -2.53
C ASN A 190 -11.13 7.95 -3.60
N VAL A 191 -10.21 7.08 -3.15
CA VAL A 191 -9.46 6.15 -3.99
C VAL A 191 -9.93 4.75 -3.67
N LEU A 192 -10.45 4.03 -4.67
CA LEU A 192 -11.03 2.71 -4.46
C LEU A 192 -9.96 1.64 -4.32
N ASN A 193 -10.18 0.67 -3.42
CA ASN A 193 -9.33 -0.50 -3.26
C ASN A 193 -9.62 -1.52 -4.37
N ILE A 194 -8.97 -1.38 -5.51
CA ILE A 194 -9.06 -2.34 -6.59
C ILE A 194 -7.97 -3.39 -6.42
N VAL A 195 -8.34 -4.63 -6.64
CA VAL A 195 -7.44 -5.80 -6.57
C VAL A 195 -7.38 -6.46 -7.93
N LYS A 196 -6.20 -6.77 -8.41
CA LYS A 196 -5.97 -7.62 -9.58
C LYS A 196 -5.93 -9.09 -9.15
N LYS A 197 -6.71 -9.95 -9.82
CA LYS A 197 -6.59 -11.41 -9.71
C LYS A 197 -6.35 -12.03 -11.10
N PRO A 198 -5.56 -13.12 -11.14
CA PRO A 198 -4.79 -13.70 -10.05
C PRO A 198 -3.81 -12.70 -9.43
N LEU A 199 -3.42 -12.90 -8.15
CA LEU A 199 -2.45 -12.03 -7.49
C LEU A 199 -1.10 -12.17 -8.18
N LEU A 200 -0.49 -11.03 -8.54
CA LEU A 200 0.79 -11.01 -9.24
C LEU A 200 1.97 -11.15 -8.28
N LEU A 201 1.73 -10.86 -7.01
CA LEU A 201 2.73 -10.92 -5.94
C LEU A 201 2.23 -11.81 -4.81
N LYS A 202 3.18 -12.43 -4.10
CA LYS A 202 2.98 -13.18 -2.87
C LYS A 202 3.81 -12.52 -1.77
N HIS A 203 3.30 -12.53 -0.55
CA HIS A 203 4.11 -12.16 0.61
C HIS A 203 5.05 -13.32 0.94
N ASP A 204 6.35 -13.07 1.01
CA ASP A 204 7.32 -14.08 1.44
C ASP A 204 7.32 -14.19 2.98
N CYS A 205 6.57 -15.16 3.49
CA CYS A 205 6.47 -15.43 4.95
C CYS A 205 7.80 -15.85 5.59
N ARG A 206 8.84 -16.16 4.80
CA ARG A 206 10.18 -16.50 5.31
C ARG A 206 10.97 -15.27 5.70
N ILE A 207 10.58 -14.12 5.18
CA ILE A 207 11.22 -12.83 5.45
C ILE A 207 10.51 -12.19 6.64
N GLU A 208 11.21 -12.09 7.79
CA GLU A 208 10.66 -11.40 8.96
C GLU A 208 10.39 -9.92 8.64
N SER A 209 9.21 -9.44 9.04
CA SER A 209 8.87 -8.02 8.90
C SER A 209 9.89 -7.15 9.66
N SER A 210 10.45 -6.14 8.99
CA SER A 210 11.33 -5.17 9.63
C SER A 210 10.60 -4.26 10.64
N ILE A 211 9.26 -4.26 10.60
CA ILE A 211 8.41 -3.61 11.60
C ILE A 211 8.14 -4.61 12.71
N SER A 212 9.04 -4.68 13.71
CA SER A 212 8.91 -5.63 14.82
C SER A 212 7.58 -5.44 15.57
N GLN A 213 6.92 -6.56 15.91
CA GLN A 213 5.74 -6.56 16.78
C GLN A 213 6.06 -5.99 18.18
N ALA A 214 7.33 -6.04 18.61
CA ALA A 214 7.81 -5.47 19.87
C ALA A 214 7.59 -3.94 19.98
N GLY A 215 7.53 -3.22 18.86
CA GLY A 215 7.21 -1.77 18.85
C GLY A 215 5.73 -1.45 19.05
N ARG A 216 4.86 -2.44 19.00
CA ARG A 216 3.43 -2.30 19.31
C ARG A 216 3.16 -2.44 20.81
N LEU A 217 4.00 -1.85 21.65
CA LEU A 217 3.74 -1.76 23.08
C LEU A 217 2.38 -1.08 23.26
N PHE A 218 1.38 -1.89 23.58
CA PHE A 218 0.08 -1.43 24.07
C PHE A 218 0.33 -0.69 25.38
N LEU A 219 0.64 0.60 25.30
CA LEU A 219 0.48 1.47 26.43
C LEU A 219 -0.95 1.25 26.92
N LYS A 220 -1.11 0.72 28.14
CA LYS A 220 -2.44 0.53 28.75
C LYS A 220 -3.19 1.84 28.65
N ALA A 221 -3.99 2.01 27.59
CA ALA A 221 -4.69 3.25 27.34
C ALA A 221 -5.62 3.52 28.52
N LYS A 222 -5.53 4.71 29.12
CA LYS A 222 -6.45 5.14 30.17
C LYS A 222 -7.88 4.99 29.68
N PHE A 223 -8.83 4.68 30.58
CA PHE A 223 -10.21 4.34 30.25
C PHE A 223 -10.88 5.33 29.28
N TYR A 224 -10.70 6.64 29.51
CA TYR A 224 -11.27 7.68 28.64
C TYR A 224 -10.73 7.64 27.20
N ARG A 225 -9.46 7.23 26.99
CA ARG A 225 -8.90 7.06 25.64
C ARG A 225 -9.55 5.89 24.90
N LYS A 226 -9.96 4.84 25.63
CA LYS A 226 -10.71 3.73 25.02
C LYS A 226 -12.07 4.19 24.52
N ILE A 227 -12.78 5.02 25.30
CA ILE A 227 -14.07 5.59 24.90
C ILE A 227 -13.91 6.45 23.65
N ILE A 228 -12.94 7.37 23.65
CA ILE A 228 -12.66 8.24 22.50
C ILE A 228 -12.39 7.40 21.25
N ARG A 229 -11.51 6.42 21.36
CA ARG A 229 -11.20 5.49 20.25
C ARG A 229 -12.47 4.80 19.71
N GLU A 230 -13.33 4.30 20.58
CA GLU A 230 -14.57 3.61 20.15
C GLU A 230 -15.55 4.57 19.46
N ILE A 231 -15.66 5.81 19.92
CA ILE A 231 -16.48 6.85 19.26
C ILE A 231 -15.94 7.11 17.83
N PHE A 232 -14.63 7.33 17.69
CA PHE A 232 -14.01 7.54 16.36
C PHE A 232 -14.15 6.29 15.48
N ARG A 233 -14.04 5.08 16.06
CA ARG A 233 -14.23 3.84 15.33
C ARG A 233 -15.65 3.71 14.80
N LEU A 234 -16.65 4.03 15.63
CA LEU A 234 -18.05 4.01 15.24
C LEU A 234 -18.34 5.01 14.11
N ALA A 235 -17.92 6.27 14.29
CA ALA A 235 -18.10 7.31 13.27
C ALA A 235 -17.47 6.92 11.94
N ARG A 236 -16.24 6.37 11.98
CA ARG A 236 -15.55 5.87 10.80
C ARG A 236 -16.27 4.72 10.12
N ASN A 237 -16.83 3.77 10.90
CA ASN A 237 -17.60 2.66 10.35
C ASN A 237 -18.89 3.13 9.69
N ILE A 238 -19.60 4.08 10.27
CA ILE A 238 -20.80 4.67 9.67
C ILE A 238 -20.45 5.34 8.33
N LEU A 239 -19.39 6.16 8.30
CA LEU A 239 -18.94 6.83 7.09
C LEU A 239 -18.54 5.81 6.01
N LYS A 240 -17.79 4.78 6.39
CA LYS A 240 -17.37 3.68 5.51
C LYS A 240 -18.58 2.98 4.88
N LEU A 241 -19.58 2.61 5.70
CA LEU A 241 -20.79 1.92 5.23
C LEU A 241 -21.61 2.81 4.29
N SER A 242 -21.80 4.10 4.63
CA SER A 242 -22.52 5.05 3.79
C SER A 242 -21.83 5.25 2.44
N CYS A 243 -20.50 5.43 2.42
CA CYS A 243 -19.73 5.53 1.19
C CYS A 243 -19.78 4.23 0.37
N ALA A 244 -19.64 3.07 1.01
CA ALA A 244 -19.72 1.78 0.33
C ALA A 244 -21.10 1.57 -0.31
N PHE A 245 -22.17 1.90 0.38
CA PHE A 245 -23.53 1.82 -0.16
C PHE A 245 -23.71 2.72 -1.39
N TYR A 246 -23.24 3.97 -1.31
CA TYR A 246 -23.30 4.90 -2.44
C TYR A 246 -22.51 4.41 -3.65
N ILE A 247 -21.27 3.89 -3.42
CA ILE A 247 -20.42 3.38 -4.49
C ILE A 247 -21.03 2.13 -5.13
N LYS A 248 -21.56 1.20 -4.34
CA LYS A 248 -22.27 0.00 -4.84
C LYS A 248 -23.42 0.38 -5.77
N LYS A 249 -24.28 1.31 -5.31
CA LYS A 249 -25.38 1.80 -6.14
C LYS A 249 -24.91 2.43 -7.44
N LYS A 250 -23.81 3.21 -7.40
CA LYS A 250 -23.25 3.89 -8.58
C LYS A 250 -22.64 2.90 -9.59
N LEU A 251 -22.06 1.79 -9.11
CA LEU A 251 -21.41 0.78 -9.93
C LEU A 251 -22.30 -0.42 -10.25
N ASP A 252 -23.56 -0.42 -9.81
CA ASP A 252 -24.53 -1.52 -9.95
C ASP A 252 -23.99 -2.86 -9.41
N ILE A 253 -23.36 -2.81 -8.22
CA ILE A 253 -22.76 -3.96 -7.56
C ILE A 253 -23.68 -4.44 -6.42
N ASN A 254 -24.03 -5.72 -6.44
CA ASN A 254 -24.84 -6.38 -5.41
C ASN A 254 -24.01 -6.95 -4.25
#